data_c44feca541bbc705498227e585133fea
#
_entry.id   c44feca541bbc705498227e585133fea
#
_cell.length_a   1.000
_cell.length_b   1.000
_cell.length_c   1.000
_cell.angle_alpha   90.00
_cell.angle_beta   90.00
_cell.angle_gamma   90.00
#
_symmetry.space_group_name_H-M   'P 1'
#
loop_
_entity.id
_entity.type
_entity.pdbx_description
1 polymer ?
#
loop_
_entity_poly.entity_id
_entity_poly.type
_entity_poly.pdbx_seq_one_letter_code
_entity_poly.pdbx_strand_id
1 'polypeptide(L)'
;MRSIRFTAARACALAVCAAAAAALAGCANIGTSPAQSGSECRAVPASGEPQTIEMPDATADQLPDPRTVVGPTTAYTRSADITPVSDDPTADQSLPATVPSADGPQQKVTDTTRILALNQNGGLAAAVIGLGFGCNLVGRDISTGYPSTANLPLVTRGGHELSAEAILALRPTVVITDTSIGPYDVQLQLRDSGIPVVFIPLVYEQGVGGVQAQIQAVADALGVHELGQRLASRTMREINQVVARVAGMSPREYADRPRAVFLYVRGKSVYYWFGEGSGADSLIQSLSMVDVAAEVGFKGMSPTNAEALIKAAPDIIITMTLGIASTGGIDEVLALPGIAETPAGKNRRVIDMSDYEVMSFGPRTAEVLAALGTAVFDPEGAYQPGAPPAAIGQRLAELQSGGQAQSQ
;
A
#
# COMPACT_ATOMS: atom_id res chain seq x y z
N MET A 1 -51.56 -4.72 63.70
CA MET A 1 -52.19 -5.89 64.35
C MET A 1 -51.59 -7.16 63.78
N ARG A 2 -51.07 -8.00 64.70
CA ARG A 2 -50.76 -9.44 64.59
C ARG A 2 -49.66 -9.81 63.58
N SER A 3 -48.42 -10.07 64.02
CA SER A 3 -47.82 -11.09 64.89
C SER A 3 -48.04 -12.53 64.44
N ILE A 4 -46.93 -13.25 64.48
CA ILE A 4 -46.78 -14.70 64.82
C ILE A 4 -46.10 -15.43 63.62
N ARG A 5 -45.12 -16.27 63.73
CA ARG A 5 -44.21 -16.76 64.80
C ARG A 5 -43.16 -17.66 64.15
N PHE A 6 -41.99 -17.68 64.76
CA PHE A 6 -40.95 -18.69 64.71
C PHE A 6 -41.42 -20.15 64.69
N THR A 7 -40.68 -21.03 64.02
CA THR A 7 -40.00 -22.21 64.58
C THR A 7 -39.26 -22.97 63.49
N ALA A 8 -37.98 -23.08 63.65
CA ALA A 8 -37.19 -24.30 63.90
C ALA A 8 -37.04 -25.27 62.69
N ALA A 9 -35.81 -25.49 62.21
CA ALA A 9 -35.07 -26.59 62.78
C ALA A 9 -33.60 -26.58 62.32
N ARG A 10 -32.74 -26.66 63.26
CA ARG A 10 -31.32 -27.03 63.18
C ARG A 10 -31.22 -28.45 62.60
N ALA A 11 -30.57 -28.64 61.47
CA ALA A 11 -29.84 -29.85 61.09
C ALA A 11 -29.39 -29.76 59.60
N CYS A 12 -28.28 -29.12 59.33
CA CYS A 12 -27.43 -29.29 58.12
C CYS A 12 -26.19 -28.39 58.26
N ALA A 13 -25.50 -28.52 59.36
CA ALA A 13 -24.27 -27.72 59.65
C ALA A 13 -23.03 -28.60 59.77
N LEU A 14 -22.89 -29.67 59.01
CA LEU A 14 -21.67 -30.52 59.04
C LEU A 14 -21.23 -31.08 57.65
N ALA A 15 -21.85 -30.72 56.53
CA ALA A 15 -21.43 -31.19 55.23
C ALA A 15 -20.85 -30.08 54.29
N VAL A 16 -20.72 -28.82 54.77
CA VAL A 16 -20.25 -27.70 53.93
C VAL A 16 -18.79 -27.31 54.20
N CYS A 17 -18.17 -27.81 55.28
CA CYS A 17 -16.78 -27.49 55.62
C CYS A 17 -15.71 -28.32 54.88
N ALA A 18 -16.06 -29.40 54.18
CA ALA A 18 -15.07 -30.23 53.46
C ALA A 18 -14.91 -29.84 51.96
N ALA A 19 -15.81 -29.00 51.42
CA ALA A 19 -15.72 -28.54 50.01
C ALA A 19 -15.05 -27.17 49.89
N ALA A 20 -14.84 -26.43 50.97
CA ALA A 20 -14.20 -25.09 50.95
C ALA A 20 -12.67 -25.15 51.03
N ALA A 21 -12.06 -26.29 51.38
CA ALA A 21 -10.60 -26.40 51.50
C ALA A 21 -9.93 -26.85 50.22
N ALA A 22 -10.68 -27.32 49.20
CA ALA A 22 -10.13 -27.65 47.87
C ALA A 22 -10.18 -26.49 46.84
N ALA A 23 -10.86 -25.38 47.18
CA ALA A 23 -10.98 -24.21 46.30
C ALA A 23 -9.93 -23.10 46.55
N LEU A 24 -9.10 -23.25 47.60
CA LEU A 24 -8.05 -22.26 47.97
C LEU A 24 -6.64 -22.63 47.53
N ALA A 25 -6.45 -23.81 46.90
CA ALA A 25 -5.17 -24.21 46.30
C ALA A 25 -5.06 -23.89 44.81
N GLY A 26 -6.06 -23.22 44.20
CA GLY A 26 -6.10 -22.87 42.77
C GLY A 26 -5.80 -21.41 42.45
N CYS A 27 -5.52 -20.54 43.40
CA CYS A 27 -5.31 -19.09 43.19
C CYS A 27 -3.86 -18.64 43.30
N ALA A 28 -2.90 -19.46 42.91
CA ALA A 28 -1.49 -19.07 42.83
C ALA A 28 -0.88 -19.37 41.45
N ASN A 29 -1.66 -19.24 40.40
CA ASN A 29 -1.13 -19.13 39.03
C ASN A 29 -1.99 -18.13 38.27
N ILE A 30 -1.98 -16.86 38.67
CA ILE A 30 -2.11 -15.77 37.75
C ILE A 30 -0.75 -15.72 37.05
N GLY A 31 -0.46 -16.75 36.29
CA GLY A 31 0.50 -16.65 35.21
C GLY A 31 -0.02 -15.53 34.34
N THR A 32 0.72 -14.42 34.31
CA THR A 32 0.72 -13.53 33.17
C THR A 32 0.68 -14.44 31.95
N SER A 33 -0.48 -14.53 31.29
CA SER A 33 -0.52 -15.07 29.94
C SER A 33 0.57 -14.30 29.21
N PRO A 34 1.59 -14.95 28.66
CA PRO A 34 2.46 -14.25 27.74
C PRO A 34 1.50 -13.65 26.72
N ALA A 35 1.57 -12.34 26.53
CA ALA A 35 0.93 -11.68 25.41
C ALA A 35 1.15 -12.64 24.25
N GLN A 36 0.07 -13.06 23.59
CA GLN A 36 0.15 -14.00 22.49
C GLN A 36 1.27 -13.51 21.58
N SER A 37 2.39 -14.22 21.65
CA SER A 37 3.54 -14.03 20.79
C SER A 37 2.97 -14.09 19.39
N GLY A 38 3.22 -13.03 18.62
CA GLY A 38 2.64 -12.74 17.36
C GLY A 38 2.46 -13.97 16.46
N SER A 39 1.42 -13.93 15.66
CA SER A 39 1.31 -14.79 14.49
C SER A 39 2.70 -14.94 13.91
N GLU A 40 3.19 -16.17 13.81
CA GLU A 40 4.50 -16.45 13.21
C GLU A 40 4.56 -15.70 11.89
N CYS A 41 5.48 -14.75 11.79
CA CYS A 41 5.69 -14.01 10.58
C CYS A 41 6.04 -15.01 9.48
N ARG A 42 5.19 -15.13 8.48
CA ARG A 42 5.42 -16.02 7.36
C ARG A 42 6.42 -15.35 6.42
N ALA A 43 7.69 -15.67 6.57
CA ALA A 43 8.72 -15.24 5.66
C ALA A 43 8.48 -15.84 4.27
N VAL A 44 8.45 -15.00 3.25
CA VAL A 44 8.54 -15.44 1.85
C VAL A 44 10.01 -15.81 1.59
N PRO A 45 10.33 -16.97 0.98
CA PRO A 45 11.72 -17.33 0.69
C PRO A 45 12.42 -16.28 -0.17
N ALA A 46 13.65 -15.96 0.17
CA ALA A 46 14.42 -14.95 -0.54
C ALA A 46 14.88 -15.40 -1.94
N SER A 47 15.02 -14.44 -2.84
CA SER A 47 15.67 -14.62 -4.13
C SER A 47 16.47 -13.37 -4.49
N GLY A 48 17.76 -13.54 -4.77
CA GLY A 48 18.62 -12.48 -5.31
C GLY A 48 18.47 -12.26 -6.82
N GLU A 49 17.86 -13.23 -7.51
CA GLU A 49 17.66 -13.19 -8.95
C GLU A 49 16.36 -12.47 -9.33
N PRO A 50 16.30 -11.82 -10.51
CA PRO A 50 15.09 -11.23 -11.04
C PRO A 50 13.98 -12.25 -11.14
N GLN A 51 12.77 -11.85 -10.72
CA GLN A 51 11.57 -12.66 -10.88
C GLN A 51 11.12 -12.64 -12.34
N THR A 52 10.62 -13.78 -12.83
CA THR A 52 9.93 -13.81 -14.12
C THR A 52 8.54 -13.23 -13.92
N ILE A 53 8.32 -12.02 -14.42
CA ILE A 53 7.00 -11.38 -14.37
C ILE A 53 6.17 -11.92 -15.54
N GLU A 54 5.10 -12.61 -15.22
CA GLU A 54 4.20 -13.18 -16.22
C GLU A 54 3.38 -12.08 -16.91
N MET A 55 3.38 -12.12 -18.24
CA MET A 55 2.59 -11.28 -19.12
C MET A 55 2.21 -12.10 -20.36
N PRO A 56 1.14 -11.74 -21.08
CA PRO A 56 0.87 -12.31 -22.40
C PRO A 56 2.07 -12.15 -23.35
N ASP A 57 2.33 -13.18 -24.13
CA ASP A 57 3.33 -13.14 -25.20
C ASP A 57 2.66 -12.65 -26.50
N ALA A 58 2.33 -11.36 -26.53
CA ALA A 58 1.62 -10.72 -27.62
C ALA A 58 2.33 -9.43 -28.05
N THR A 59 2.23 -9.11 -29.33
CA THR A 59 2.78 -7.88 -29.92
C THR A 59 1.64 -7.00 -30.44
N ALA A 60 1.93 -5.73 -30.68
CA ALA A 60 0.93 -4.76 -31.16
C ALA A 60 0.15 -5.23 -32.40
N ASP A 61 0.81 -5.94 -33.33
CA ASP A 61 0.17 -6.44 -34.56
C ASP A 61 -0.83 -7.58 -34.31
N GLN A 62 -0.80 -8.20 -33.15
CA GLN A 62 -1.67 -9.31 -32.73
C GLN A 62 -2.83 -8.85 -31.85
N LEU A 63 -2.78 -7.62 -31.36
CA LEU A 63 -3.73 -7.06 -30.40
C LEU A 63 -4.68 -6.08 -31.10
N PRO A 64 -5.90 -5.90 -30.57
CA PRO A 64 -6.79 -4.86 -31.06
C PRO A 64 -6.21 -3.47 -30.81
N ASP A 65 -6.64 -2.46 -31.57
CA ASP A 65 -6.30 -1.07 -31.26
C ASP A 65 -6.81 -0.72 -29.83
N PRO A 66 -5.93 -0.40 -28.88
CA PRO A 66 -6.32 -0.16 -27.49
C PRO A 66 -7.29 1.00 -27.30
N ARG A 67 -7.36 1.93 -28.29
CA ARG A 67 -8.31 3.07 -28.29
C ARG A 67 -9.74 2.63 -28.60
N THR A 68 -9.94 1.44 -29.16
CA THR A 68 -11.27 0.91 -29.54
C THR A 68 -11.84 -0.08 -28.54
N VAL A 69 -11.08 -0.46 -27.53
CA VAL A 69 -11.51 -1.40 -26.49
C VAL A 69 -12.66 -0.80 -25.68
N VAL A 70 -13.72 -1.58 -25.47
CA VAL A 70 -14.92 -1.16 -24.74
C VAL A 70 -15.02 -1.89 -23.40
N GLY A 71 -15.40 -1.17 -22.37
CA GLY A 71 -15.64 -1.70 -21.02
C GLY A 71 -14.47 -1.52 -20.05
N PRO A 72 -14.77 -1.61 -18.74
CA PRO A 72 -13.78 -1.48 -17.69
C PRO A 72 -12.92 -2.75 -17.55
N THR A 73 -11.73 -2.60 -17.01
CA THR A 73 -10.84 -3.72 -16.65
C THR A 73 -10.17 -3.44 -15.32
N THR A 74 -10.28 -4.38 -14.36
CA THR A 74 -9.50 -4.31 -13.13
C THR A 74 -8.18 -5.04 -13.33
N ALA A 75 -7.07 -4.35 -13.09
CA ALA A 75 -5.73 -4.91 -13.16
C ALA A 75 -5.35 -5.53 -11.81
N TYR A 76 -4.87 -6.78 -11.83
CA TYR A 76 -4.42 -7.52 -10.65
C TYR A 76 -2.98 -7.98 -10.82
N THR A 77 -2.16 -7.78 -9.81
CA THR A 77 -0.85 -8.42 -9.73
C THR A 77 -1.02 -9.91 -9.42
N ARG A 78 -0.08 -10.75 -9.88
CA ARG A 78 -0.13 -12.21 -9.67
C ARG A 78 0.48 -12.61 -8.33
N SER A 79 1.55 -11.93 -7.91
CA SER A 79 2.19 -12.19 -6.63
C SER A 79 1.38 -11.61 -5.49
N ALA A 80 1.18 -12.42 -4.46
CA ALA A 80 0.47 -11.97 -3.26
C ALA A 80 1.35 -11.09 -2.36
N ASP A 81 2.68 -11.28 -2.37
CA ASP A 81 3.61 -10.62 -1.45
C ASP A 81 4.95 -10.30 -2.13
N ILE A 82 5.85 -9.64 -1.41
CA ILE A 82 7.16 -9.22 -1.89
C ILE A 82 8.20 -10.28 -1.57
N THR A 83 8.92 -10.76 -2.59
CA THR A 83 10.07 -11.66 -2.43
C THR A 83 11.29 -10.88 -1.93
N PRO A 84 11.82 -11.19 -0.75
CA PRO A 84 13.01 -10.53 -0.23
C PRO A 84 14.28 -10.95 -0.98
N VAL A 85 15.35 -10.15 -0.85
CA VAL A 85 16.69 -10.50 -1.41
C VAL A 85 17.56 -11.28 -0.44
N SER A 86 17.15 -11.42 0.82
CA SER A 86 17.86 -12.15 1.86
C SER A 86 16.89 -12.77 2.85
N ASP A 87 17.15 -14.01 3.26
CA ASP A 87 16.47 -14.70 4.36
C ASP A 87 17.03 -14.29 5.73
N ASP A 88 18.30 -13.82 5.77
CA ASP A 88 18.95 -13.27 6.94
C ASP A 88 19.58 -11.90 6.63
N PRO A 89 18.77 -10.82 6.68
CA PRO A 89 19.26 -9.48 6.37
C PRO A 89 20.22 -8.93 7.42
N THR A 90 20.32 -9.57 8.60
CA THR A 90 21.19 -9.12 9.69
C THR A 90 22.62 -9.62 9.56
N ALA A 91 22.87 -10.64 8.73
CA ALA A 91 24.21 -11.21 8.53
C ALA A 91 25.24 -10.18 8.03
N ASP A 92 24.80 -9.27 7.13
CA ASP A 92 25.63 -8.21 6.55
C ASP A 92 25.29 -6.82 7.10
N GLN A 93 24.57 -6.74 8.22
CA GLN A 93 24.12 -5.49 8.81
C GLN A 93 25.22 -4.76 9.57
N SER A 94 25.40 -3.49 9.30
CA SER A 94 26.36 -2.60 10.00
C SER A 94 25.61 -1.56 10.83
N LEU A 95 25.54 -1.78 12.14
CA LEU A 95 24.98 -0.83 13.11
C LEU A 95 26.06 -0.36 14.09
N PRO A 96 26.03 0.89 14.57
CA PRO A 96 25.03 1.90 14.26
C PRO A 96 25.17 2.47 12.84
N ALA A 97 24.08 2.63 12.13
CA ALA A 97 24.03 3.36 10.87
C ALA A 97 23.77 4.86 11.14
N THR A 98 24.60 5.73 10.58
CA THR A 98 24.38 7.18 10.63
C THR A 98 24.07 7.67 9.24
N VAL A 99 22.84 8.13 9.03
CA VAL A 99 22.32 8.45 7.69
C VAL A 99 21.77 9.88 7.63
N PRO A 100 21.83 10.52 6.45
CA PRO A 100 21.13 11.78 6.24
C PRO A 100 19.61 11.55 6.38
N SER A 101 18.92 12.57 6.84
CA SER A 101 17.46 12.61 6.87
C SER A 101 17.01 13.79 6.02
N ALA A 102 15.98 13.61 5.20
CA ALA A 102 15.56 14.63 4.24
C ALA A 102 15.05 15.91 4.90
N ASP A 103 14.71 15.85 6.18
CA ASP A 103 14.34 17.02 7.00
C ASP A 103 15.53 17.76 7.63
N GLY A 104 16.77 17.33 7.34
CA GLY A 104 18.02 18.01 7.66
C GLY A 104 18.94 17.29 8.65
N PRO A 105 18.51 16.96 9.90
CA PRO A 105 19.39 16.34 10.90
C PRO A 105 19.74 14.90 10.55
N GLN A 106 21.02 14.53 10.64
CA GLN A 106 21.42 13.13 10.55
C GLN A 106 20.77 12.30 11.66
N GLN A 107 20.38 11.08 11.33
CA GLN A 107 19.80 10.13 12.29
C GLN A 107 20.78 8.98 12.52
N LYS A 108 20.85 8.52 13.77
CA LYS A 108 21.65 7.36 14.16
C LYS A 108 20.72 6.21 14.51
N VAL A 109 20.69 5.19 13.67
CA VAL A 109 19.91 3.97 13.88
C VAL A 109 20.84 2.94 14.56
N THR A 110 20.43 2.44 15.72
CA THR A 110 21.20 1.49 16.53
C THR A 110 20.51 0.13 16.66
N ASP A 111 19.23 0.05 16.34
CA ASP A 111 18.41 -1.14 16.49
C ASP A 111 17.31 -1.17 15.40
N THR A 112 17.19 -2.30 14.72
CA THR A 112 16.21 -2.54 13.66
C THR A 112 15.29 -3.71 13.98
N THR A 113 15.17 -4.09 15.24
CA THR A 113 14.32 -5.20 15.67
C THR A 113 12.82 -4.85 15.62
N ARG A 114 12.47 -3.55 15.65
CA ARG A 114 11.08 -3.07 15.64
C ARG A 114 10.94 -1.86 14.71
N ILE A 115 10.66 -2.13 13.45
CA ILE A 115 10.62 -1.12 12.39
C ILE A 115 9.18 -0.65 12.17
N LEU A 116 9.00 0.67 11.99
CA LEU A 116 7.86 1.24 11.30
C LEU A 116 8.33 1.89 10.01
N ALA A 117 7.67 1.56 8.90
CA ALA A 117 7.93 2.17 7.59
C ALA A 117 6.60 2.74 7.09
N LEU A 118 6.51 4.07 7.04
CA LEU A 118 5.25 4.80 6.91
C LEU A 118 5.35 5.87 5.82
N ASN A 119 4.51 5.74 4.79
CA ASN A 119 4.34 6.78 3.78
C ASN A 119 2.98 6.64 3.07
N GLN A 120 2.61 7.65 2.28
CA GLN A 120 1.28 7.71 1.67
C GLN A 120 1.01 6.58 0.66
N ASN A 121 2.04 5.98 0.08
CA ASN A 121 1.90 5.00 -1.00
C ASN A 121 2.41 3.59 -0.67
N GLY A 122 2.88 3.32 0.57
CA GLY A 122 3.34 2.00 1.01
C GLY A 122 4.70 1.55 0.46
N GLY A 123 5.39 2.37 -0.34
CA GLY A 123 6.65 2.01 -0.98
C GLY A 123 7.81 1.79 -0.01
N LEU A 124 7.84 2.51 1.13
CA LEU A 124 8.87 2.34 2.16
C LEU A 124 8.74 0.98 2.86
N ALA A 125 7.52 0.58 3.22
CA ALA A 125 7.27 -0.75 3.79
C ALA A 125 7.61 -1.86 2.78
N ALA A 126 7.29 -1.64 1.50
CA ALA A 126 7.68 -2.55 0.42
C ALA A 126 9.20 -2.76 0.35
N ALA A 127 9.98 -1.68 0.46
CA ALA A 127 11.44 -1.76 0.48
C ALA A 127 11.96 -2.53 1.71
N VAL A 128 11.40 -2.28 2.90
CA VAL A 128 11.74 -3.01 4.14
C VAL A 128 11.49 -4.52 3.99
N ILE A 129 10.33 -4.91 3.43
CA ILE A 129 9.99 -6.31 3.15
C ILE A 129 10.98 -6.89 2.13
N GLY A 130 11.22 -6.18 1.01
CA GLY A 130 12.13 -6.62 -0.04
C GLY A 130 13.58 -6.79 0.42
N LEU A 131 14.03 -6.03 1.42
CA LEU A 131 15.34 -6.20 2.07
C LEU A 131 15.41 -7.41 3.01
N GLY A 132 14.28 -8.02 3.39
CA GLY A 132 14.21 -9.16 4.29
C GLY A 132 13.78 -8.81 5.72
N PHE A 133 13.50 -7.55 6.03
CA PHE A 133 13.06 -7.11 7.36
C PHE A 133 11.54 -7.12 7.55
N GLY A 134 10.78 -7.81 6.71
CA GLY A 134 9.32 -7.86 6.83
C GLY A 134 8.83 -8.30 8.20
N CYS A 135 9.52 -9.27 8.83
CA CYS A 135 9.21 -9.76 10.17
C CYS A 135 9.57 -8.79 11.30
N ASN A 136 10.33 -7.74 11.01
CA ASN A 136 10.68 -6.69 11.97
C ASN A 136 9.66 -5.53 11.95
N LEU A 137 8.72 -5.52 11.00
CA LEU A 137 7.64 -4.54 10.97
C LEU A 137 6.69 -4.77 12.15
N VAL A 138 6.45 -3.73 12.95
CA VAL A 138 5.60 -3.81 14.15
C VAL A 138 4.25 -3.13 13.99
N GLY A 139 4.03 -2.42 12.89
CA GLY A 139 2.79 -1.75 12.53
C GLY A 139 2.81 -1.34 11.06
N ARG A 140 1.69 -0.83 10.58
CA ARG A 140 1.53 -0.39 9.20
C ARG A 140 0.71 0.89 9.09
N ASP A 141 0.95 1.64 8.04
CA ASP A 141 0.00 2.65 7.57
C ASP A 141 -1.13 2.01 6.74
N ILE A 142 -2.10 2.85 6.38
CA ILE A 142 -3.25 2.39 5.61
C ILE A 142 -2.88 1.99 4.17
N SER A 143 -1.77 2.44 3.63
CA SER A 143 -1.31 2.12 2.26
C SER A 143 -0.48 0.83 2.19
N THR A 144 -0.04 0.31 3.32
CA THR A 144 0.69 -0.94 3.41
C THR A 144 -0.29 -2.11 3.49
N GLY A 145 -0.65 -2.70 2.35
CA GLY A 145 -1.72 -3.69 2.21
C GLY A 145 -1.25 -5.08 1.77
N TYR A 146 -0.01 -5.48 2.07
CA TYR A 146 0.52 -6.81 1.71
C TYR A 146 -0.03 -7.88 2.65
N PRO A 147 -0.26 -9.12 2.17
CA PRO A 147 -0.71 -10.23 3.02
C PRO A 147 0.16 -10.47 4.25
N SER A 148 1.49 -10.34 4.12
CA SER A 148 2.44 -10.45 5.23
C SER A 148 2.25 -9.36 6.31
N THR A 149 1.65 -8.23 5.96
CA THR A 149 1.42 -7.10 6.87
C THR A 149 -0.04 -6.97 7.33
N ALA A 150 -0.95 -7.79 6.82
CA ALA A 150 -2.41 -7.64 7.03
C ALA A 150 -2.81 -7.64 8.52
N ASN A 151 -2.11 -8.41 9.35
CA ASN A 151 -2.37 -8.52 10.78
C ASN A 151 -1.61 -7.49 11.64
N LEU A 152 -0.79 -6.64 11.04
CA LEU A 152 -0.07 -5.61 11.78
C LEU A 152 -1.02 -4.50 12.24
N PRO A 153 -0.83 -3.95 13.45
CA PRO A 153 -1.61 -2.82 13.93
C PRO A 153 -1.54 -1.62 12.97
N LEU A 154 -2.69 -1.04 12.69
CA LEU A 154 -2.80 0.18 11.89
C LEU A 154 -2.44 1.39 12.76
N VAL A 155 -1.52 2.23 12.30
CA VAL A 155 -1.07 3.43 13.02
C VAL A 155 -1.59 4.74 12.40
N THR A 156 -2.46 4.63 11.39
CA THR A 156 -3.11 5.79 10.76
C THR A 156 -4.60 5.84 11.09
N ARG A 157 -5.17 7.05 11.13
CA ARG A 157 -6.61 7.33 11.34
C ARG A 157 -7.12 8.21 10.19
N GLY A 158 -8.40 8.15 9.89
CA GLY A 158 -9.03 9.02 8.89
C GLY A 158 -8.33 9.05 7.51
N GLY A 159 -7.70 7.95 7.12
CA GLY A 159 -6.85 7.86 5.94
C GLY A 159 -5.37 7.84 6.29
N HIS A 160 -4.62 8.92 6.04
CA HIS A 160 -3.16 8.99 6.19
C HIS A 160 -2.69 9.77 7.43
N GLU A 161 -3.58 10.09 8.37
CA GLU A 161 -3.23 10.81 9.58
C GLU A 161 -2.56 9.87 10.60
N LEU A 162 -1.32 10.16 10.99
CA LEU A 162 -0.55 9.38 11.96
C LEU A 162 -1.09 9.54 13.39
N SER A 163 -1.19 8.44 14.13
CA SER A 163 -1.53 8.43 15.55
C SER A 163 -0.27 8.23 16.38
N ALA A 164 0.22 9.30 17.03
CA ALA A 164 1.37 9.24 17.94
C ALA A 164 1.19 8.16 19.03
N GLU A 165 0.00 8.09 19.62
CA GLU A 165 -0.33 7.12 20.67
C GLU A 165 -0.19 5.68 20.17
N ALA A 166 -0.77 5.37 18.99
CA ALA A 166 -0.69 4.05 18.39
C ALA A 166 0.76 3.68 18.07
N ILE A 167 1.55 4.62 17.54
CA ILE A 167 2.96 4.40 17.22
C ILE A 167 3.78 4.15 18.49
N LEU A 168 3.65 5.01 19.51
CA LEU A 168 4.39 4.87 20.79
C LEU A 168 4.04 3.57 21.53
N ALA A 169 2.79 3.12 21.47
CA ALA A 169 2.37 1.84 22.05
C ALA A 169 3.10 0.65 21.43
N LEU A 170 3.49 0.73 20.17
CA LEU A 170 4.24 -0.29 19.46
C LEU A 170 5.74 -0.29 19.83
N ARG A 171 6.24 0.75 20.50
CA ARG A 171 7.64 0.89 20.90
C ARG A 171 8.60 0.58 19.75
N PRO A 172 8.52 1.29 18.63
CA PRO A 172 9.44 1.08 17.51
C PRO A 172 10.86 1.48 17.92
N THR A 173 11.86 0.79 17.38
CA THR A 173 13.28 1.12 17.54
C THR A 173 13.79 2.04 16.45
N VAL A 174 13.07 2.10 15.34
CA VAL A 174 13.29 3.04 14.23
C VAL A 174 11.98 3.29 13.47
N VAL A 175 11.78 4.53 13.05
CA VAL A 175 10.73 4.92 12.10
C VAL A 175 11.38 5.41 10.82
N ILE A 176 11.02 4.80 9.69
CA ILE A 176 11.40 5.22 8.34
C ILE A 176 10.16 5.85 7.72
N THR A 177 10.26 7.10 7.28
CA THR A 177 9.10 7.85 6.79
C THR A 177 9.53 8.85 5.71
N ASP A 178 8.58 9.57 5.18
CA ASP A 178 8.79 10.73 4.31
C ASP A 178 7.79 11.85 4.63
N THR A 179 7.78 12.91 3.85
CA THR A 179 6.90 14.06 4.06
C THR A 179 5.52 13.89 3.42
N SER A 180 5.22 12.73 2.81
CA SER A 180 3.92 12.46 2.19
C SER A 180 2.83 12.10 3.19
N ILE A 181 3.21 11.65 4.38
CA ILE A 181 2.30 11.24 5.46
C ILE A 181 2.49 12.15 6.69
N GLY A 182 1.43 12.41 7.43
CA GLY A 182 1.50 13.37 8.54
C GLY A 182 0.44 13.17 9.61
N PRO A 183 0.30 14.10 10.56
CA PRO A 183 0.97 15.43 10.60
C PRO A 183 2.47 15.36 10.90
N TYR A 184 3.24 16.29 10.36
CA TYR A 184 4.70 16.37 10.56
C TYR A 184 5.07 16.50 12.05
N ASP A 185 4.28 17.23 12.83
CA ASP A 185 4.49 17.39 14.27
C ASP A 185 4.47 16.04 15.02
N VAL A 186 3.67 15.08 14.58
CA VAL A 186 3.67 13.72 15.15
C VAL A 186 5.02 13.05 14.93
N GLN A 187 5.59 13.17 13.75
CA GLN A 187 6.90 12.59 13.42
C GLN A 187 8.02 13.24 14.26
N LEU A 188 7.96 14.56 14.48
CA LEU A 188 8.89 15.25 15.38
C LEU A 188 8.72 14.82 16.84
N GLN A 189 7.48 14.67 17.33
CA GLN A 189 7.20 14.17 18.67
C GLN A 189 7.79 12.79 18.94
N LEU A 190 7.77 11.89 17.94
CA LEU A 190 8.41 10.58 18.05
C LEU A 190 9.93 10.71 18.21
N ARG A 191 10.55 11.61 17.49
CA ARG A 191 11.99 11.92 17.61
C ARG A 191 12.33 12.48 18.99
N ASP A 192 11.52 13.43 19.50
CA ASP A 192 11.69 13.99 20.83
C ASP A 192 11.52 12.94 21.95
N SER A 193 10.79 11.87 21.67
CA SER A 193 10.67 10.71 22.53
C SER A 193 11.87 9.75 22.46
N GLY A 194 12.92 10.11 21.71
CA GLY A 194 14.15 9.33 21.61
C GLY A 194 14.12 8.23 20.54
N ILE A 195 13.10 8.19 19.68
CA ILE A 195 13.01 7.23 18.58
C ILE A 195 13.71 7.82 17.35
N PRO A 196 14.69 7.15 16.73
CA PRO A 196 15.24 7.59 15.46
C PRO A 196 14.13 7.63 14.40
N VAL A 197 13.88 8.81 13.82
CA VAL A 197 12.94 9.01 12.71
C VAL A 197 13.73 9.46 11.50
N VAL A 198 13.87 8.58 10.52
CA VAL A 198 14.62 8.83 9.29
C VAL A 198 13.65 9.22 8.19
N PHE A 199 13.74 10.46 7.72
CA PHE A 199 12.99 10.93 6.57
C PHE A 199 13.74 10.56 5.29
N ILE A 200 13.14 9.68 4.51
CA ILE A 200 13.62 9.34 3.16
C ILE A 200 13.25 10.48 2.21
N PRO A 201 14.13 10.86 1.27
CA PRO A 201 13.77 11.84 0.25
C PRO A 201 12.50 11.44 -0.50
N LEU A 202 11.61 12.40 -0.69
CA LEU A 202 10.38 12.16 -1.43
C LEU A 202 10.70 11.93 -2.91
N VAL A 203 10.62 10.69 -3.34
CA VAL A 203 10.95 10.28 -4.71
C VAL A 203 9.73 9.84 -5.52
N TYR A 204 8.55 9.80 -4.92
CA TYR A 204 7.35 9.40 -5.63
C TYR A 204 7.02 10.33 -6.82
N GLU A 205 7.39 11.62 -6.74
CA GLU A 205 7.28 12.56 -7.86
C GLU A 205 8.08 12.12 -9.10
N GLN A 206 9.13 11.33 -8.88
CA GLN A 206 9.93 10.72 -9.95
C GLN A 206 9.33 9.38 -10.42
N GLY A 207 8.31 8.86 -9.71
CA GLY A 207 7.63 7.61 -10.03
C GLY A 207 8.61 6.44 -10.18
N VAL A 208 8.56 5.77 -11.31
CA VAL A 208 9.46 4.63 -11.63
C VAL A 208 10.94 5.01 -11.53
N GLY A 209 11.30 6.23 -11.93
CA GLY A 209 12.70 6.73 -11.86
C GLY A 209 13.23 6.85 -10.43
N GLY A 210 12.39 7.02 -9.44
CA GLY A 210 12.78 7.17 -8.03
C GLY A 210 12.98 5.86 -7.28
N VAL A 211 12.55 4.72 -7.83
CA VAL A 211 12.52 3.42 -7.14
C VAL A 211 13.89 2.98 -6.61
N GLN A 212 14.94 3.10 -7.44
CA GLN A 212 16.29 2.72 -7.04
C GLN A 212 16.78 3.53 -5.84
N ALA A 213 16.62 4.85 -5.90
CA ALA A 213 17.07 5.75 -4.84
C ALA A 213 16.33 5.52 -3.53
N GLN A 214 15.00 5.28 -3.58
CA GLN A 214 14.19 4.98 -2.41
C GLN A 214 14.64 3.68 -1.74
N ILE A 215 14.82 2.59 -2.50
CA ILE A 215 15.29 1.31 -1.97
C ILE A 215 16.63 1.46 -1.28
N GLN A 216 17.59 2.17 -1.93
CA GLN A 216 18.91 2.38 -1.36
C GLN A 216 18.86 3.20 -0.07
N ALA A 217 18.08 4.28 -0.02
CA ALA A 217 17.96 5.11 1.16
C ALA A 217 17.34 4.34 2.36
N VAL A 218 16.36 3.48 2.12
CA VAL A 218 15.80 2.58 3.14
C VAL A 218 16.85 1.58 3.63
N ALA A 219 17.62 0.98 2.72
CA ALA A 219 18.68 0.03 3.06
C ALA A 219 19.79 0.68 3.88
N ASP A 220 20.21 1.90 3.51
CA ASP A 220 21.21 2.66 4.24
C ASP A 220 20.72 2.97 5.67
N ALA A 221 19.45 3.35 5.83
CA ALA A 221 18.85 3.59 7.14
C ALA A 221 18.81 2.32 8.02
N LEU A 222 18.70 1.15 7.41
CA LEU A 222 18.73 -0.13 8.10
C LEU A 222 20.15 -0.71 8.27
N GLY A 223 21.20 -0.04 7.76
CA GLY A 223 22.58 -0.48 7.85
C GLY A 223 22.92 -1.68 6.95
N VAL A 224 22.21 -1.85 5.83
CA VAL A 224 22.35 -2.98 4.89
C VAL A 224 22.57 -2.51 3.45
N HIS A 225 23.55 -1.64 3.26
CA HIS A 225 23.86 -0.98 1.99
C HIS A 225 23.94 -1.95 0.79
N GLU A 226 24.67 -3.05 0.94
CA GLU A 226 24.86 -4.05 -0.13
C GLU A 226 23.55 -4.78 -0.48
N LEU A 227 22.69 -5.05 0.50
CA LEU A 227 21.35 -5.59 0.25
C LEU A 227 20.50 -4.59 -0.54
N GLY A 228 20.64 -3.29 -0.23
CA GLY A 228 20.01 -2.20 -0.97
C GLY A 228 20.40 -2.23 -2.44
N GLN A 229 21.68 -2.32 -2.75
CA GLN A 229 22.17 -2.41 -4.13
C GLN A 229 21.64 -3.65 -4.85
N ARG A 230 21.59 -4.80 -4.17
CA ARG A 230 21.04 -6.05 -4.74
C ARG A 230 19.56 -5.92 -5.05
N LEU A 231 18.75 -5.42 -4.09
CA LEU A 231 17.31 -5.23 -4.27
C LEU A 231 17.04 -4.21 -5.38
N ALA A 232 17.67 -3.05 -5.34
CA ALA A 232 17.49 -2.01 -6.34
C ALA A 232 17.87 -2.52 -7.75
N SER A 233 18.99 -3.20 -7.88
CA SER A 233 19.44 -3.76 -9.17
C SER A 233 18.48 -4.83 -9.69
N ARG A 234 17.97 -5.72 -8.85
CA ARG A 234 16.96 -6.70 -9.21
C ARG A 234 15.68 -6.01 -9.68
N THR A 235 15.14 -5.11 -8.88
CA THR A 235 13.91 -4.38 -9.16
C THR A 235 14.00 -3.60 -10.49
N MET A 236 15.11 -2.90 -10.72
CA MET A 236 15.28 -2.15 -11.98
C MET A 236 15.41 -3.05 -13.21
N ARG A 237 16.01 -4.24 -13.09
CA ARG A 237 16.04 -5.20 -14.19
C ARG A 237 14.63 -5.71 -14.51
N GLU A 238 13.84 -6.05 -13.49
CA GLU A 238 12.44 -6.48 -13.63
C GLU A 238 11.59 -5.39 -14.29
N ILE A 239 11.70 -4.14 -13.82
CA ILE A 239 11.00 -2.98 -14.41
C ILE A 239 11.37 -2.82 -15.89
N ASN A 240 12.66 -2.79 -16.22
CA ASN A 240 13.11 -2.58 -17.59
C ASN A 240 12.65 -3.69 -18.54
N GLN A 241 12.62 -4.94 -18.06
CA GLN A 241 12.10 -6.07 -18.85
C GLN A 241 10.58 -5.90 -19.13
N VAL A 242 9.80 -5.51 -18.12
CA VAL A 242 8.36 -5.30 -18.30
C VAL A 242 8.08 -4.10 -19.19
N VAL A 243 8.76 -2.97 -18.98
CA VAL A 243 8.61 -1.77 -19.83
C VAL A 243 8.89 -2.10 -21.29
N ALA A 244 9.94 -2.88 -21.59
CA ALA A 244 10.26 -3.31 -22.95
C ALA A 244 9.16 -4.21 -23.54
N ARG A 245 8.57 -5.12 -22.75
CA ARG A 245 7.46 -5.98 -23.20
C ARG A 245 6.18 -5.17 -23.45
N VAL A 246 5.82 -4.27 -22.53
CA VAL A 246 4.68 -3.36 -22.70
C VAL A 246 4.84 -2.49 -23.94
N ALA A 247 6.06 -1.98 -24.20
CA ALA A 247 6.35 -1.23 -25.41
C ALA A 247 6.16 -2.07 -26.70
N GLY A 248 6.41 -3.39 -26.62
CA GLY A 248 6.14 -4.33 -27.72
C GLY A 248 4.66 -4.55 -27.99
N MET A 249 3.79 -4.38 -26.98
CA MET A 249 2.33 -4.47 -27.08
C MET A 249 1.69 -3.16 -27.54
N SER A 250 2.39 -2.03 -27.37
CA SER A 250 1.88 -0.71 -27.74
C SER A 250 2.09 -0.41 -29.23
N PRO A 251 1.21 0.37 -29.89
CA PRO A 251 1.45 0.89 -31.22
C PRO A 251 2.80 1.60 -31.30
N ARG A 252 3.53 1.39 -32.42
CA ARG A 252 4.86 1.95 -32.63
C ARG A 252 4.83 3.46 -32.78
N GLU A 253 3.90 3.93 -33.60
CA GLU A 253 3.74 5.36 -33.86
C GLU A 253 3.15 6.07 -32.64
N TYR A 254 3.78 7.15 -32.21
CA TYR A 254 3.34 7.91 -31.04
C TYR A 254 1.89 8.40 -31.15
N ALA A 255 1.48 8.82 -32.36
CA ALA A 255 0.13 9.30 -32.62
C ALA A 255 -0.97 8.21 -32.49
N ASP A 256 -0.58 6.94 -32.54
CA ASP A 256 -1.50 5.80 -32.42
C ASP A 256 -1.54 5.22 -31.01
N ARG A 257 -0.66 5.68 -30.11
CA ARG A 257 -0.67 5.26 -28.71
C ARG A 257 -1.91 5.75 -28.00
N PRO A 258 -2.49 4.94 -27.09
CA PRO A 258 -3.66 5.36 -26.32
C PRO A 258 -3.32 6.55 -25.43
N ARG A 259 -4.25 7.46 -25.35
CA ARG A 259 -4.18 8.68 -24.55
C ARG A 259 -4.76 8.38 -23.17
N ALA A 260 -3.99 8.56 -22.10
CA ALA A 260 -4.41 8.17 -20.76
C ALA A 260 -4.39 9.35 -19.79
N VAL A 261 -5.27 9.28 -18.80
CA VAL A 261 -5.30 10.15 -17.63
C VAL A 261 -5.38 9.32 -16.36
N PHE A 262 -4.71 9.75 -15.31
CA PHE A 262 -4.90 9.19 -13.97
C PHE A 262 -5.82 10.11 -13.17
N LEU A 263 -6.95 9.55 -12.71
CA LEU A 263 -7.94 10.26 -11.91
C LEU A 263 -8.00 9.68 -10.49
N TYR A 264 -7.83 10.52 -9.50
CA TYR A 264 -8.06 10.18 -8.11
C TYR A 264 -9.49 10.57 -7.74
N VAL A 265 -10.29 9.58 -7.32
CA VAL A 265 -11.70 9.77 -6.99
C VAL A 265 -11.96 9.24 -5.58
N ARG A 266 -12.72 9.99 -4.76
CA ARG A 266 -13.25 9.54 -3.47
C ARG A 266 -14.64 10.11 -3.27
N GLY A 267 -15.64 9.23 -3.24
CA GLY A 267 -17.04 9.65 -3.28
C GLY A 267 -17.31 10.52 -4.52
N LYS A 268 -18.39 11.31 -4.46
CA LYS A 268 -18.78 12.20 -5.56
C LYS A 268 -18.15 13.60 -5.47
N SER A 269 -17.46 13.89 -4.36
CA SER A 269 -16.95 15.25 -4.05
C SER A 269 -15.46 15.41 -4.26
N VAL A 270 -14.68 14.33 -4.20
CA VAL A 270 -13.23 14.37 -4.36
C VAL A 270 -12.88 13.80 -5.73
N TYR A 271 -12.44 14.68 -6.62
CA TYR A 271 -12.18 14.37 -8.01
C TYR A 271 -10.99 15.18 -8.50
N TYR A 272 -9.84 14.52 -8.57
CA TYR A 272 -8.57 15.15 -8.90
C TYR A 272 -7.92 14.50 -10.11
N TRP A 273 -7.21 15.32 -10.86
CA TRP A 273 -6.37 14.93 -11.97
C TRP A 273 -4.91 14.92 -11.51
N PHE A 274 -4.21 13.83 -11.76
CA PHE A 274 -2.78 13.70 -11.50
C PHE A 274 -1.99 14.02 -12.75
N GLY A 275 -1.09 14.99 -12.67
CA GLY A 275 -0.27 15.48 -13.78
C GLY A 275 1.22 15.28 -13.55
N GLU A 276 2.03 16.06 -14.27
CA GLU A 276 3.49 16.01 -14.23
C GLU A 276 4.01 16.14 -12.78
N GLY A 277 4.94 15.25 -12.38
CA GLY A 277 5.51 15.22 -11.04
C GLY A 277 4.60 14.64 -9.96
N SER A 278 3.50 13.97 -10.34
CA SER A 278 2.65 13.20 -9.39
C SER A 278 3.02 11.72 -9.31
N GLY A 279 3.97 11.26 -10.15
CA GLY A 279 4.28 9.85 -10.37
C GLY A 279 3.34 9.16 -11.36
N ALA A 280 2.12 9.65 -11.57
CA ALA A 280 1.19 9.12 -12.56
C ALA A 280 1.71 9.33 -14.00
N ASP A 281 2.37 10.45 -14.26
CA ASP A 281 3.07 10.74 -15.50
C ASP A 281 4.11 9.65 -15.84
N SER A 282 4.94 9.29 -14.87
CA SER A 282 5.94 8.22 -14.99
C SER A 282 5.28 6.85 -15.21
N LEU A 283 4.18 6.56 -14.52
CA LEU A 283 3.40 5.33 -14.70
C LEU A 283 2.86 5.23 -16.13
N ILE A 284 2.16 6.26 -16.61
CA ILE A 284 1.56 6.32 -17.95
C ILE A 284 2.64 6.18 -19.03
N GLN A 285 3.76 6.89 -18.90
CA GLN A 285 4.89 6.82 -19.83
C GLN A 285 5.52 5.42 -19.86
N SER A 286 5.70 4.79 -18.68
CA SER A 286 6.24 3.42 -18.57
C SER A 286 5.31 2.38 -19.23
N LEU A 287 4.02 2.69 -19.35
CA LEU A 287 3.03 1.90 -20.06
C LEU A 287 2.97 2.24 -21.57
N SER A 288 3.92 3.02 -22.11
CA SER A 288 3.96 3.43 -23.52
C SER A 288 2.69 4.13 -24.00
N MET A 289 2.02 4.87 -23.13
CA MET A 289 0.85 5.68 -23.43
C MET A 289 1.19 7.17 -23.48
N VAL A 290 0.26 7.96 -23.99
CA VAL A 290 0.35 9.43 -23.99
C VAL A 290 -0.31 9.97 -22.73
N ASP A 291 0.45 10.67 -21.89
CA ASP A 291 -0.10 11.37 -20.73
C ASP A 291 -0.76 12.67 -21.16
N VAL A 292 -2.09 12.71 -21.13
CA VAL A 292 -2.84 13.89 -21.54
C VAL A 292 -2.75 15.04 -20.52
N ALA A 293 -2.39 14.75 -19.25
CA ALA A 293 -2.15 15.77 -18.25
C ALA A 293 -0.91 16.61 -18.59
N ALA A 294 0.16 15.94 -19.02
CA ALA A 294 1.38 16.62 -19.47
C ALA A 294 1.11 17.51 -20.72
N GLU A 295 0.30 17.05 -21.67
CA GLU A 295 -0.04 17.84 -22.88
C GLU A 295 -0.79 19.12 -22.57
N VAL A 296 -1.64 19.14 -21.55
CA VAL A 296 -2.39 20.32 -21.14
C VAL A 296 -1.70 21.14 -20.03
N GLY A 297 -0.48 20.70 -19.63
CA GLY A 297 0.37 21.41 -18.67
C GLY A 297 -0.06 21.30 -17.21
N PHE A 298 -0.81 20.27 -16.85
CA PHE A 298 -1.14 19.99 -15.44
C PHE A 298 0.07 19.45 -14.68
N LYS A 299 0.29 19.97 -13.48
CA LYS A 299 1.38 19.57 -12.57
C LYS A 299 0.85 19.16 -11.22
N GLY A 300 1.49 18.15 -10.61
CA GLY A 300 1.09 17.62 -9.33
C GLY A 300 -0.33 17.07 -9.34
N MET A 301 -1.07 17.34 -8.27
CA MET A 301 -2.46 16.93 -8.10
C MET A 301 -3.36 18.17 -8.07
N SER A 302 -4.32 18.26 -8.99
CA SER A 302 -5.23 19.40 -9.12
C SER A 302 -6.69 18.95 -9.21
N PRO A 303 -7.65 19.74 -8.68
CA PRO A 303 -9.07 19.47 -8.90
C PRO A 303 -9.38 19.37 -10.40
N THR A 304 -10.19 18.39 -10.79
CA THR A 304 -10.50 18.14 -12.20
C THR A 304 -11.36 19.29 -12.77
N ASN A 305 -10.92 19.78 -13.94
CA ASN A 305 -11.69 20.70 -14.76
C ASN A 305 -12.32 19.91 -15.90
N ALA A 306 -13.66 19.83 -15.92
CA ALA A 306 -14.41 19.08 -16.92
C ALA A 306 -14.11 19.52 -18.36
N GLU A 307 -14.02 20.82 -18.62
CA GLU A 307 -13.71 21.34 -19.96
C GLU A 307 -12.30 20.95 -20.43
N ALA A 308 -11.31 21.03 -19.51
CA ALA A 308 -9.95 20.58 -19.79
C ALA A 308 -9.88 19.07 -20.07
N LEU A 309 -10.63 18.26 -19.32
CA LEU A 309 -10.70 16.82 -19.53
C LEU A 309 -11.33 16.45 -20.88
N ILE A 310 -12.44 17.11 -21.24
CA ILE A 310 -13.09 16.92 -22.56
C ILE A 310 -12.12 17.29 -23.69
N LYS A 311 -11.43 18.43 -23.56
CA LYS A 311 -10.46 18.89 -24.57
C LYS A 311 -9.24 17.97 -24.66
N ALA A 312 -8.77 17.43 -23.54
CA ALA A 312 -7.68 16.47 -23.52
C ALA A 312 -8.04 15.13 -24.15
N ALA A 313 -9.34 14.79 -24.20
CA ALA A 313 -9.89 13.63 -24.90
C ALA A 313 -9.13 12.32 -24.61
N PRO A 314 -9.02 11.86 -23.35
CA PRO A 314 -8.38 10.60 -23.04
C PRO A 314 -9.18 9.41 -23.63
N ASP A 315 -8.45 8.40 -24.10
CA ASP A 315 -8.98 7.10 -24.53
C ASP A 315 -9.17 6.17 -23.34
N ILE A 316 -8.36 6.35 -22.30
CA ILE A 316 -8.30 5.49 -21.11
C ILE A 316 -8.25 6.36 -19.85
N ILE A 317 -9.04 5.97 -18.86
CA ILE A 317 -8.95 6.49 -17.49
C ILE A 317 -8.32 5.41 -16.61
N ILE A 318 -7.24 5.75 -15.92
CA ILE A 318 -6.66 4.92 -14.84
C ILE A 318 -7.11 5.48 -13.51
N THR A 319 -7.53 4.63 -12.58
CA THR A 319 -7.97 5.03 -11.25
C THR A 319 -7.72 3.94 -10.21
N MET A 320 -8.12 4.22 -8.97
CA MET A 320 -8.00 3.28 -7.85
C MET A 320 -9.30 2.54 -7.62
N THR A 321 -9.24 1.23 -7.32
CA THR A 321 -10.41 0.36 -7.11
C THR A 321 -11.34 0.89 -6.01
N LEU A 322 -10.77 1.33 -4.85
CA LEU A 322 -11.58 1.91 -3.78
C LEU A 322 -12.19 3.27 -4.15
N GLY A 323 -11.56 3.99 -5.09
CA GLY A 323 -12.15 5.19 -5.68
C GLY A 323 -13.49 4.89 -6.33
N ILE A 324 -13.53 3.88 -7.21
CA ILE A 324 -14.75 3.42 -7.86
C ILE A 324 -15.80 2.98 -6.81
N ALA A 325 -15.39 2.13 -5.86
CA ALA A 325 -16.28 1.64 -4.81
C ALA A 325 -16.88 2.78 -3.96
N SER A 326 -16.06 3.76 -3.57
CA SER A 326 -16.49 4.91 -2.76
C SER A 326 -17.46 5.86 -3.49
N THR A 327 -17.39 5.89 -4.83
CA THR A 327 -18.29 6.72 -5.66
C THR A 327 -19.65 6.05 -5.87
N GLY A 328 -19.73 4.73 -5.68
CA GLY A 328 -20.95 3.94 -5.88
C GLY A 328 -20.89 3.03 -7.11
N GLY A 329 -19.73 2.86 -7.70
CA GLY A 329 -19.48 1.98 -8.83
C GLY A 329 -19.06 2.72 -10.11
N ILE A 330 -18.82 1.94 -11.14
CA ILE A 330 -18.28 2.46 -12.41
C ILE A 330 -19.22 3.45 -13.09
N ASP A 331 -20.54 3.22 -13.03
CA ASP A 331 -21.53 4.11 -13.66
C ASP A 331 -21.52 5.50 -13.02
N GLU A 332 -21.33 5.56 -11.72
CA GLU A 332 -21.24 6.83 -10.99
C GLU A 332 -19.92 7.56 -11.27
N VAL A 333 -18.83 6.83 -11.48
CA VAL A 333 -17.55 7.43 -11.94
C VAL A 333 -17.72 8.01 -13.34
N LEU A 334 -18.37 7.29 -14.26
CA LEU A 334 -18.62 7.76 -15.60
C LEU A 334 -19.56 8.97 -15.67
N ALA A 335 -20.41 9.14 -14.64
CA ALA A 335 -21.29 10.31 -14.50
C ALA A 335 -20.60 11.55 -13.91
N LEU A 336 -19.34 11.46 -13.48
CA LEU A 336 -18.58 12.62 -13.01
C LEU A 336 -18.38 13.64 -14.13
N PRO A 337 -18.33 14.95 -13.81
CA PRO A 337 -18.28 16.02 -14.81
C PRO A 337 -17.14 15.85 -15.81
N GLY A 338 -17.46 15.83 -17.10
CA GLY A 338 -16.53 15.79 -18.20
C GLY A 338 -16.09 14.39 -18.64
N ILE A 339 -16.39 13.33 -17.87
CA ILE A 339 -15.96 11.97 -18.25
C ILE A 339 -16.78 11.43 -19.40
N ALA A 340 -18.11 11.52 -19.34
CA ALA A 340 -19.01 10.93 -20.35
C ALA A 340 -18.76 11.45 -21.78
N GLU A 341 -18.26 12.67 -21.92
CA GLU A 341 -17.98 13.31 -23.19
C GLU A 341 -16.66 12.88 -23.82
N THR A 342 -15.74 12.28 -23.04
CA THR A 342 -14.44 11.80 -23.52
C THR A 342 -14.57 10.49 -24.32
N PRO A 343 -13.58 10.13 -25.16
CA PRO A 343 -13.50 8.78 -25.75
C PRO A 343 -13.55 7.68 -24.68
N ALA A 344 -12.81 7.83 -23.58
CA ALA A 344 -12.83 6.90 -22.45
C ALA A 344 -14.23 6.72 -21.86
N GLY A 345 -14.98 7.81 -21.65
CA GLY A 345 -16.35 7.75 -21.12
C GLY A 345 -17.30 7.04 -22.08
N LYS A 346 -17.24 7.35 -23.38
CA LYS A 346 -18.05 6.72 -24.42
C LYS A 346 -17.81 5.22 -24.54
N ASN A 347 -16.54 4.81 -24.46
CA ASN A 347 -16.14 3.41 -24.48
C ASN A 347 -16.18 2.74 -23.09
N ARG A 348 -16.56 3.48 -22.06
CA ARG A 348 -16.53 2.99 -20.66
C ARG A 348 -15.14 2.45 -20.28
N ARG A 349 -14.07 2.98 -20.91
CA ARG A 349 -12.72 2.47 -20.78
C ARG A 349 -12.05 3.04 -19.53
N VAL A 350 -12.32 2.39 -18.41
CA VAL A 350 -11.73 2.67 -17.10
C VAL A 350 -10.92 1.45 -16.69
N ILE A 351 -9.66 1.67 -16.35
CA ILE A 351 -8.77 0.65 -15.81
C ILE A 351 -8.53 1.00 -14.35
N ASP A 352 -8.84 0.08 -13.46
CA ASP A 352 -8.59 0.27 -12.06
C ASP A 352 -7.62 -0.78 -11.51
N MET A 353 -6.93 -0.39 -10.44
CA MET A 353 -6.04 -1.26 -9.67
C MET A 353 -6.15 -0.92 -8.20
N SER A 354 -5.77 -1.88 -7.35
CA SER A 354 -5.72 -1.73 -5.91
C SER A 354 -4.99 -0.44 -5.50
N ASP A 355 -5.55 0.29 -4.55
CA ASP A 355 -4.98 1.52 -3.97
C ASP A 355 -3.62 1.30 -3.31
N TYR A 356 -3.31 0.07 -2.89
CA TYR A 356 -2.01 -0.29 -2.31
C TYR A 356 -0.92 -0.50 -3.36
N GLU A 357 -1.30 -0.65 -4.63
CA GLU A 357 -0.40 -1.11 -5.68
C GLU A 357 -0.14 -0.05 -6.72
N VAL A 358 -1.19 0.57 -7.24
CA VAL A 358 -1.12 1.39 -8.48
C VAL A 358 -0.08 2.52 -8.43
N MET A 359 0.12 3.16 -7.27
CA MET A 359 1.09 4.23 -7.06
C MET A 359 2.18 3.86 -6.05
N SER A 360 2.28 2.57 -5.69
CA SER A 360 3.31 2.07 -4.78
C SER A 360 4.59 1.76 -5.53
N PHE A 361 5.36 2.81 -5.80
CA PHE A 361 6.66 2.67 -6.45
C PHE A 361 7.68 2.03 -5.49
N GLY A 362 8.20 0.86 -5.90
CA GLY A 362 9.07 0.05 -5.08
C GLY A 362 9.37 -1.32 -5.70
N PRO A 363 9.67 -2.35 -4.89
CA PRO A 363 10.04 -3.69 -5.38
C PRO A 363 9.00 -4.38 -6.25
N ARG A 364 7.71 -3.98 -6.17
CA ARG A 364 6.61 -4.55 -6.99
C ARG A 364 6.24 -3.74 -8.22
N THR A 365 6.96 -2.67 -8.52
CA THR A 365 6.63 -1.80 -9.66
C THR A 365 6.56 -2.56 -10.98
N ALA A 366 7.42 -3.54 -11.20
CA ALA A 366 7.37 -4.38 -12.39
C ALA A 366 6.06 -5.16 -12.53
N GLU A 367 5.56 -5.76 -11.45
CA GLU A 367 4.27 -6.47 -11.46
C GLU A 367 3.08 -5.53 -11.70
N VAL A 368 3.12 -4.35 -11.12
CA VAL A 368 2.11 -3.29 -11.33
C VAL A 368 2.06 -2.89 -12.81
N LEU A 369 3.23 -2.61 -13.40
CA LEU A 369 3.33 -2.26 -14.82
C LEU A 369 2.89 -3.42 -15.72
N ALA A 370 3.21 -4.67 -15.39
CA ALA A 370 2.78 -5.84 -16.15
C ALA A 370 1.27 -6.01 -16.13
N ALA A 371 0.65 -5.88 -14.95
CA ALA A 371 -0.79 -5.99 -14.79
C ALA A 371 -1.55 -4.86 -15.52
N LEU A 372 -1.10 -3.62 -15.34
CA LEU A 372 -1.69 -2.46 -16.03
C LEU A 372 -1.47 -2.53 -17.54
N GLY A 373 -0.26 -2.86 -18.00
CA GLY A 373 0.05 -2.99 -19.43
C GLY A 373 -0.81 -4.06 -20.08
N THR A 374 -1.01 -5.21 -19.42
CA THR A 374 -1.93 -6.25 -19.90
C THR A 374 -3.37 -5.74 -19.92
N ALA A 375 -3.84 -5.07 -18.86
CA ALA A 375 -5.18 -4.52 -18.81
C ALA A 375 -5.43 -3.45 -19.90
N VAL A 376 -4.39 -2.71 -20.31
CA VAL A 376 -4.47 -1.71 -21.39
C VAL A 376 -4.56 -2.39 -22.75
N PHE A 377 -3.59 -3.26 -23.07
CA PHE A 377 -3.35 -3.72 -24.44
C PHE A 377 -3.97 -5.09 -24.76
N ASP A 378 -4.11 -5.96 -23.75
CA ASP A 378 -4.72 -7.30 -23.86
C ASP A 378 -5.67 -7.57 -22.70
N PRO A 379 -6.81 -6.87 -22.62
CA PRO A 379 -7.73 -7.00 -21.48
C PRO A 379 -8.33 -8.40 -21.33
N GLU A 380 -8.40 -9.20 -22.39
CA GLU A 380 -8.87 -10.58 -22.35
C GLU A 380 -7.82 -11.51 -21.73
N GLY A 381 -6.53 -11.21 -21.90
CA GLY A 381 -5.41 -11.87 -21.24
C GLY A 381 -5.12 -11.40 -19.83
N ALA A 382 -5.84 -10.38 -19.34
CA ALA A 382 -5.65 -9.86 -18.01
C ALA A 382 -5.94 -10.93 -16.93
N TYR A 383 -5.01 -11.06 -15.97
CA TYR A 383 -5.16 -12.00 -14.87
C TYR A 383 -6.41 -11.67 -14.05
N GLN A 384 -7.23 -12.71 -13.79
CA GLN A 384 -8.43 -12.61 -12.96
C GLN A 384 -8.25 -13.56 -11.76
N PRO A 385 -8.03 -13.06 -10.54
CA PRO A 385 -7.98 -13.91 -9.36
C PRO A 385 -9.39 -14.48 -9.08
N GLY A 386 -9.45 -15.68 -8.53
CA GLY A 386 -10.71 -16.36 -8.21
C GLY A 386 -11.51 -15.71 -7.07
N ALA A 387 -10.91 -14.77 -6.34
CA ALA A 387 -11.53 -13.87 -5.37
C ALA A 387 -10.64 -12.63 -5.19
N PRO A 388 -11.20 -11.46 -4.89
CA PRO A 388 -10.37 -10.30 -4.55
C PRO A 388 -9.47 -10.61 -3.37
N PRO A 389 -8.23 -10.07 -3.31
CA PRO A 389 -7.34 -10.26 -2.17
C PRO A 389 -8.05 -9.91 -0.86
N ALA A 390 -7.87 -10.74 0.17
CA ALA A 390 -8.51 -10.54 1.48
C ALA A 390 -8.28 -9.13 2.06
N ALA A 391 -7.15 -8.49 1.73
CA ALA A 391 -6.84 -7.11 2.09
C ALA A 391 -7.84 -6.07 1.53
N ILE A 392 -8.42 -6.29 0.34
CA ILE A 392 -9.43 -5.38 -0.22
C ILE A 392 -10.74 -5.46 0.58
N GLY A 393 -11.14 -6.68 0.96
CA GLY A 393 -12.35 -6.89 1.78
C GLY A 393 -12.24 -6.27 3.17
N GLN A 394 -11.07 -6.41 3.82
CA GLN A 394 -10.82 -5.80 5.13
C GLN A 394 -10.87 -4.27 5.05
N ARG A 395 -10.30 -3.66 4.02
CA ARG A 395 -10.31 -2.21 3.87
C ARG A 395 -11.66 -1.63 3.49
N LEU A 396 -12.45 -2.32 2.69
CA LEU A 396 -13.84 -1.92 2.45
C LEU A 396 -14.62 -1.89 3.77
N ALA A 397 -14.41 -2.87 4.65
CA ALA A 397 -15.00 -2.90 5.98
C ALA A 397 -14.46 -1.78 6.89
N GLU A 398 -13.15 -1.47 6.85
CA GLU A 398 -12.53 -0.37 7.60
C GLU A 398 -13.05 1.00 7.16
N LEU A 399 -13.19 1.24 5.85
CA LEU A 399 -13.77 2.48 5.32
C LEU A 399 -15.25 2.63 5.64
N GLN A 400 -16.01 1.53 5.63
CA GLN A 400 -17.43 1.54 5.99
C GLN A 400 -17.63 1.78 7.50
N SER A 401 -16.75 1.22 8.35
CA SER A 401 -16.80 1.43 9.80
C SER A 401 -16.31 2.82 10.22
N GLY A 402 -15.28 3.37 9.56
CA GLY A 402 -14.77 4.71 9.80
C GLY A 402 -15.73 5.83 9.39
N GLY A 403 -16.54 5.61 8.35
CA GLY A 403 -17.58 6.55 7.90
C GLY A 403 -18.76 6.68 8.86
N GLN A 404 -19.03 5.67 9.69
CA GLN A 404 -20.11 5.73 10.70
C GLN A 404 -19.70 6.45 11.99
N ALA A 405 -18.40 6.56 12.27
CA ALA A 405 -17.91 7.26 13.48
C ALA A 405 -17.90 8.79 13.34
N GLN A 406 -18.04 9.34 12.12
CA GLN A 406 -18.08 10.80 11.88
C GLN A 406 -19.50 11.37 11.76
N SER A 407 -20.56 10.55 11.91
CA SER A 407 -21.96 10.99 11.83
C SER A 407 -22.72 10.93 13.17
N GLN A 408 -22.00 10.89 14.32
CA GLN A 408 -22.63 11.02 15.65
C GLN A 408 -22.06 12.25 16.40
#